data_ce1f294cf9f9979b3bfbf9d9dd9f8e48
#
_entry.id   ce1f294cf9f9979b3bfbf9d9dd9f8e48
#
_cell.length_a   1.000
_cell.length_b   1.000
_cell.length_c   1.000
_cell.angle_alpha   90.00
_cell.angle_beta   90.00
_cell.angle_gamma   90.00
#
_symmetry.space_group_name_H-M   'P 1'
#
loop_
_entity.id
_entity.type
_entity.pdbx_description
1 polymer ?
#
loop_
_entity_poly.entity_id
_entity_poly.type
_entity_poly.pdbx_seq_one_letter_code
_entity_poly.pdbx_strand_id
1 'polypeptide(L)'
;MIEGLKDKVTIVTGGGHGIGRAYCHGFAEAGAKVIVADIDAPAAEKVAGEVIKQFDAKALAAKVDVAGEQSTKDMAKLTLDRFGQIDILINNAAIFATIPMNRGGIDSIDPTEWDRMMAVNLKGLFFCCRAVLPTMRRQKSGKIINISSGTVLNGSAGRIHYVTSKAGVIGFTRTLAREVGDDNINVNAIAPGSTLSEDNPSEEVIKMRGARVGDRCLKRVQLPKDLVGTVLFLASPLSDFMTGQTVAVDGGTAFL
;
A
#
# COMPACT_ATOMS: atom_id res chain seq x y z
N MET A 1 14.66 15.21 -7.11
CA MET A 1 13.22 14.89 -6.95
C MET A 1 12.77 14.05 -8.15
N ILE A 2 11.87 13.08 -7.94
CA ILE A 2 11.27 12.34 -9.08
C ILE A 2 10.28 13.28 -9.77
N GLU A 3 10.49 13.52 -11.06
CA GLU A 3 9.63 14.39 -11.87
C GLU A 3 8.28 13.73 -12.20
N GLY A 4 7.26 14.55 -12.51
CA GLY A 4 5.95 14.08 -12.97
C GLY A 4 4.94 13.72 -11.87
N LEU A 5 5.27 13.92 -10.58
CA LEU A 5 4.35 13.71 -9.45
C LEU A 5 3.69 14.98 -8.94
N LYS A 6 4.23 16.15 -9.30
CA LYS A 6 3.66 17.45 -8.89
C LYS A 6 2.21 17.56 -9.38
N ASP A 7 1.33 17.99 -8.48
CA ASP A 7 -0.12 18.17 -8.68
C ASP A 7 -0.91 16.88 -8.98
N LYS A 8 -0.28 15.71 -9.02
CA LYS A 8 -0.96 14.42 -9.12
C LYS A 8 -1.78 14.12 -7.87
N VAL A 9 -2.97 13.59 -8.05
CA VAL A 9 -3.87 13.22 -6.95
C VAL A 9 -3.65 11.77 -6.58
N THR A 10 -3.14 11.56 -5.38
CA THR A 10 -2.74 10.24 -4.86
C THR A 10 -3.60 9.82 -3.69
N ILE A 11 -4.21 8.65 -3.77
CA ILE A 11 -4.91 8.01 -2.66
C ILE A 11 -3.97 6.96 -2.04
N VAL A 12 -3.75 7.04 -0.72
CA VAL A 12 -2.99 6.04 0.04
C VAL A 12 -3.93 5.40 1.06
N THR A 13 -4.28 4.13 0.87
CA THR A 13 -5.06 3.37 1.85
C THR A 13 -4.17 2.84 2.97
N GLY A 14 -4.68 2.82 4.22
CA GLY A 14 -3.84 2.55 5.39
C GLY A 14 -2.77 3.63 5.57
N GLY A 15 -3.11 4.90 5.27
CA GLY A 15 -2.19 6.03 5.25
C GLY A 15 -1.88 6.63 6.62
N GLY A 16 -2.61 6.25 7.67
CA GLY A 16 -2.48 6.82 9.01
C GLY A 16 -1.26 6.33 9.79
N HIS A 17 -0.65 5.21 9.41
CA HIS A 17 0.40 4.55 10.17
C HIS A 17 1.55 4.01 9.30
N GLY A 18 2.71 3.82 9.89
CA GLY A 18 3.82 3.02 9.40
C GLY A 18 4.22 3.29 7.95
N ILE A 19 4.13 2.25 7.10
CA ILE A 19 4.52 2.34 5.67
C ILE A 19 3.61 3.32 4.92
N GLY A 20 2.30 3.27 5.16
CA GLY A 20 1.33 4.16 4.51
C GLY A 20 1.59 5.63 4.85
N ARG A 21 1.86 5.94 6.12
CA ARG A 21 2.27 7.30 6.54
C ARG A 21 3.53 7.76 5.81
N ALA A 22 4.55 6.89 5.70
CA ALA A 22 5.78 7.23 4.96
C ALA A 22 5.51 7.49 3.47
N TYR A 23 4.58 6.75 2.84
CA TYR A 23 4.15 7.03 1.48
C TYR A 23 3.45 8.39 1.36
N CYS A 24 2.53 8.73 2.28
CA CYS A 24 1.88 10.04 2.29
C CYS A 24 2.90 11.18 2.36
N HIS A 25 3.91 11.08 3.23
CA HIS A 25 4.99 12.05 3.32
C HIS A 25 5.81 12.13 2.01
N GLY A 26 6.20 10.99 1.44
CA GLY A 26 6.99 10.97 0.20
C GLY A 26 6.24 11.57 -1.00
N PHE A 27 4.94 11.28 -1.15
CA PHE A 27 4.12 11.90 -2.19
C PHE A 27 3.93 13.40 -1.98
N ALA A 28 3.71 13.84 -0.74
CA ALA A 28 3.59 15.25 -0.41
C ALA A 28 4.90 16.02 -0.69
N GLU A 29 6.05 15.45 -0.32
CA GLU A 29 7.38 16.00 -0.61
C GLU A 29 7.64 16.12 -2.12
N ALA A 30 7.09 15.16 -2.91
CA ALA A 30 7.15 15.19 -4.37
C ALA A 30 6.14 16.17 -5.01
N GLY A 31 5.35 16.90 -4.22
CA GLY A 31 4.39 17.90 -4.67
C GLY A 31 3.03 17.33 -5.10
N ALA A 32 2.73 16.09 -4.78
CA ALA A 32 1.42 15.49 -5.04
C ALA A 32 0.36 15.99 -4.04
N LYS A 33 -0.91 15.93 -4.45
CA LYS A 33 -2.07 16.08 -3.58
C LYS A 33 -2.40 14.73 -2.96
N VAL A 34 -2.53 14.63 -1.64
CA VAL A 34 -2.59 13.36 -0.94
C VAL A 34 -3.93 13.17 -0.24
N ILE A 35 -4.60 12.05 -0.52
CA ILE A 35 -5.71 11.53 0.26
C ILE A 35 -5.14 10.48 1.22
N VAL A 36 -5.16 10.80 2.49
CA VAL A 36 -4.79 9.89 3.58
C VAL A 36 -6.04 9.10 3.97
N ALA A 37 -6.20 7.90 3.41
CA ALA A 37 -7.36 7.06 3.65
C ALA A 37 -7.02 5.99 4.70
N ASP A 38 -7.73 6.00 5.82
CA ASP A 38 -7.53 5.02 6.91
C ASP A 38 -8.84 4.71 7.63
N ILE A 39 -8.95 3.53 8.23
CA ILE A 39 -10.06 3.19 9.13
C ILE A 39 -9.96 3.98 10.44
N ASP A 40 -8.74 4.30 10.87
CA ASP A 40 -8.42 5.18 12.00
C ASP A 40 -8.45 6.64 11.54
N ALA A 41 -9.63 7.26 11.63
CA ALA A 41 -9.83 8.65 11.21
C ALA A 41 -8.90 9.64 11.92
N PRO A 42 -8.70 9.59 13.26
CA PRO A 42 -7.73 10.44 13.96
C PRO A 42 -6.31 10.31 13.42
N ALA A 43 -5.83 9.10 13.13
CA ALA A 43 -4.51 8.89 12.55
C ALA A 43 -4.41 9.48 11.13
N ALA A 44 -5.44 9.31 10.31
CA ALA A 44 -5.50 9.93 8.97
C ALA A 44 -5.46 11.46 9.04
N GLU A 45 -6.23 12.07 9.94
CA GLU A 45 -6.25 13.53 10.17
C GLU A 45 -4.89 14.05 10.62
N LYS A 46 -4.24 13.33 11.55
CA LYS A 46 -2.89 13.67 12.01
C LYS A 46 -1.90 13.68 10.86
N VAL A 47 -1.85 12.62 10.04
CA VAL A 47 -0.90 12.53 8.92
C VAL A 47 -1.21 13.58 7.85
N ALA A 48 -2.48 13.84 7.54
CA ALA A 48 -2.85 14.93 6.62
C ALA A 48 -2.36 16.28 7.14
N GLY A 49 -2.52 16.58 8.45
CA GLY A 49 -2.00 17.78 9.08
C GLY A 49 -0.47 17.88 9.04
N GLU A 50 0.23 16.76 9.26
CA GLU A 50 1.70 16.68 9.18
C GLU A 50 2.22 17.06 7.78
N VAL A 51 1.67 16.46 6.73
CA VAL A 51 2.14 16.72 5.35
C VAL A 51 1.78 18.13 4.88
N ILE A 52 0.64 18.68 5.29
CA ILE A 52 0.27 20.08 5.01
C ILE A 52 1.30 21.01 5.66
N LYS A 53 1.57 20.80 6.94
CA LYS A 53 2.49 21.67 7.71
C LYS A 53 3.93 21.58 7.21
N GLN A 54 4.39 20.39 6.83
CA GLN A 54 5.80 20.16 6.50
C GLN A 54 6.14 20.52 5.06
N PHE A 55 5.20 20.30 4.11
CA PHE A 55 5.48 20.42 2.67
C PHE A 55 4.60 21.45 1.95
N ASP A 56 3.72 22.17 2.67
CA ASP A 56 2.68 23.03 2.09
C ASP A 56 1.81 22.27 1.06
N ALA A 57 1.64 20.96 1.32
CA ALA A 57 0.94 20.07 0.43
C ALA A 57 -0.59 20.21 0.55
N LYS A 58 -1.31 19.95 -0.54
CA LYS A 58 -2.76 19.80 -0.49
C LYS A 58 -3.08 18.38 -0.05
N ALA A 59 -3.56 18.20 1.16
CA ALA A 59 -3.94 16.88 1.66
C ALA A 59 -5.34 16.88 2.28
N LEU A 60 -5.94 15.68 2.34
CA LEU A 60 -7.25 15.43 2.93
C LEU A 60 -7.25 14.07 3.62
N ALA A 61 -7.76 14.01 4.85
CA ALA A 61 -8.04 12.77 5.53
C ALA A 61 -9.39 12.20 5.10
N ALA A 62 -9.47 10.89 4.96
CA ALA A 62 -10.70 10.16 4.68
C ALA A 62 -10.79 8.93 5.59
N LYS A 63 -11.89 8.81 6.35
CA LYS A 63 -12.18 7.58 7.08
C LYS A 63 -12.66 6.53 6.08
N VAL A 64 -11.90 5.44 5.93
CA VAL A 64 -12.17 4.40 4.94
C VAL A 64 -11.99 3.01 5.52
N ASP A 65 -13.05 2.22 5.54
CA ASP A 65 -12.95 0.77 5.68
C ASP A 65 -12.88 0.15 4.27
N VAL A 66 -11.70 -0.34 3.90
CA VAL A 66 -11.50 -0.96 2.57
C VAL A 66 -12.31 -2.25 2.39
N ALA A 67 -12.72 -2.93 3.46
CA ALA A 67 -13.58 -4.12 3.38
C ALA A 67 -15.03 -3.78 3.00
N GLY A 68 -15.43 -2.51 3.09
CA GLY A 68 -16.75 -2.01 2.72
C GLY A 68 -16.78 -1.38 1.32
N GLU A 69 -17.52 -1.96 0.38
CA GLU A 69 -17.60 -1.45 -0.99
C GLU A 69 -18.09 0.02 -1.04
N GLN A 70 -19.11 0.36 -0.24
CA GLN A 70 -19.62 1.74 -0.23
C GLN A 70 -18.57 2.71 0.30
N SER A 71 -17.84 2.35 1.34
CA SER A 71 -16.76 3.18 1.91
C SER A 71 -15.67 3.52 0.87
N THR A 72 -15.31 2.55 0.01
CA THR A 72 -14.35 2.80 -1.07
C THR A 72 -14.91 3.68 -2.20
N LYS A 73 -16.19 3.57 -2.51
CA LYS A 73 -16.90 4.47 -3.45
C LYS A 73 -16.94 5.90 -2.92
N ASP A 74 -17.25 6.05 -1.62
CA ASP A 74 -17.29 7.37 -0.97
C ASP A 74 -15.90 8.02 -0.93
N MET A 75 -14.84 7.24 -0.71
CA MET A 75 -13.45 7.70 -0.83
C MET A 75 -13.14 8.26 -2.22
N ALA A 76 -13.49 7.52 -3.27
CA ALA A 76 -13.25 7.96 -4.65
C ALA A 76 -14.08 9.22 -4.97
N LYS A 77 -15.36 9.26 -4.55
CA LYS A 77 -16.22 10.44 -4.71
C LYS A 77 -15.65 11.66 -4.01
N LEU A 78 -15.27 11.53 -2.74
CA LEU A 78 -14.66 12.61 -1.95
C LEU A 78 -13.40 13.16 -2.64
N THR A 79 -12.57 12.27 -3.19
CA THR A 79 -11.36 12.66 -3.93
C THR A 79 -11.70 13.47 -5.17
N LEU A 80 -12.68 13.03 -5.95
CA LEU A 80 -13.16 13.71 -7.15
C LEU A 80 -13.81 15.06 -6.83
N ASP A 81 -14.66 15.13 -5.83
CA ASP A 81 -15.32 16.37 -5.41
C ASP A 81 -14.28 17.43 -4.99
N ARG A 82 -13.17 16.98 -4.40
CA ARG A 82 -12.11 17.88 -3.89
C ARG A 82 -11.09 18.28 -4.93
N PHE A 83 -10.68 17.35 -5.80
CA PHE A 83 -9.53 17.54 -6.68
C PHE A 83 -9.81 17.32 -8.18
N GLY A 84 -11.00 16.83 -8.53
CA GLY A 84 -11.45 16.66 -9.91
C GLY A 84 -10.84 15.48 -10.67
N GLN A 85 -9.85 14.79 -10.10
CA GLN A 85 -9.12 13.69 -10.74
C GLN A 85 -8.61 12.67 -9.71
N ILE A 86 -8.21 11.48 -10.20
CA ILE A 86 -7.51 10.44 -9.42
C ILE A 86 -6.41 9.90 -10.32
N ASP A 87 -5.16 10.20 -10.01
CA ASP A 87 -4.01 9.76 -10.83
C ASP A 87 -3.35 8.50 -10.28
N ILE A 88 -3.27 8.37 -8.95
CA ILE A 88 -2.49 7.32 -8.30
C ILE A 88 -3.33 6.69 -7.17
N LEU A 89 -3.34 5.36 -7.12
CA LEU A 89 -3.88 4.58 -6.00
C LEU A 89 -2.79 3.70 -5.41
N ILE A 90 -2.56 3.84 -4.10
CA ILE A 90 -1.69 2.96 -3.32
C ILE A 90 -2.55 2.08 -2.43
N ASN A 91 -2.70 0.80 -2.80
CA ASN A 91 -3.39 -0.20 -2.01
C ASN A 91 -2.43 -0.75 -0.94
N ASN A 92 -2.33 -0.03 0.18
CA ASN A 92 -1.44 -0.38 1.29
C ASN A 92 -2.21 -0.91 2.53
N ALA A 93 -3.48 -0.58 2.70
CA ALA A 93 -4.27 -1.06 3.84
C ALA A 93 -4.22 -2.59 3.99
N ALA A 94 -3.92 -3.06 5.18
CA ALA A 94 -3.81 -4.49 5.46
C ALA A 94 -3.93 -4.79 6.97
N ILE A 95 -4.43 -5.95 7.31
CA ILE A 95 -4.26 -6.53 8.65
C ILE A 95 -2.82 -7.02 8.75
N PHE A 96 -2.01 -6.38 9.59
CA PHE A 96 -0.62 -6.76 9.85
C PHE A 96 -0.07 -6.15 11.15
N ALA A 97 0.41 -4.89 11.13
CA ALA A 97 1.13 -4.31 12.26
C ALA A 97 0.22 -3.69 13.33
N THR A 98 -0.84 -2.99 12.90
CA THR A 98 -1.77 -2.29 13.79
C THR A 98 -2.93 -3.17 14.27
N ILE A 99 -3.21 -4.26 13.56
CA ILE A 99 -4.28 -5.20 13.90
C ILE A 99 -3.62 -6.56 14.20
N PRO A 100 -3.77 -7.10 15.42
CA PRO A 100 -3.25 -8.41 15.78
C PRO A 100 -3.78 -9.52 14.87
N MET A 101 -2.94 -10.48 14.54
CA MET A 101 -3.30 -11.70 13.82
C MET A 101 -2.72 -12.92 14.52
N ASN A 102 -3.39 -14.05 14.41
CA ASN A 102 -2.88 -15.33 14.89
C ASN A 102 -1.61 -15.72 14.12
N ARG A 103 -0.62 -16.23 14.83
CA ARG A 103 0.67 -16.70 14.26
C ARG A 103 0.91 -18.17 14.55
N GLY A 104 -0.16 -18.91 14.77
CA GLY A 104 -0.13 -20.35 14.97
C GLY A 104 -0.11 -21.16 13.67
N GLY A 105 -0.10 -22.48 13.82
CA GLY A 105 -0.24 -23.41 12.68
C GLY A 105 -1.62 -23.35 12.04
N ILE A 106 -1.78 -24.03 10.89
CA ILE A 106 -3.03 -24.03 10.12
C ILE A 106 -4.23 -24.45 10.96
N ASP A 107 -4.04 -25.38 11.90
CA ASP A 107 -5.08 -25.92 12.76
C ASP A 107 -5.61 -24.91 13.80
N SER A 108 -4.87 -23.83 14.06
CA SER A 108 -5.22 -22.80 15.03
C SER A 108 -5.80 -21.54 14.41
N ILE A 109 -5.86 -21.44 13.08
CA ILE A 109 -6.44 -20.28 12.41
C ILE A 109 -7.97 -20.41 12.41
N ASP A 110 -8.63 -19.49 13.11
CA ASP A 110 -10.09 -19.42 13.09
C ASP A 110 -10.61 -19.03 11.69
N PRO A 111 -11.63 -19.72 11.15
CA PRO A 111 -12.22 -19.36 9.87
C PRO A 111 -12.67 -17.90 9.75
N THR A 112 -13.15 -17.29 10.83
CA THR A 112 -13.54 -15.89 10.84
C THR A 112 -12.35 -14.94 10.72
N GLU A 113 -11.19 -15.31 11.28
CA GLU A 113 -9.93 -14.57 11.09
C GLU A 113 -9.42 -14.68 9.65
N TRP A 114 -9.52 -15.89 9.07
CA TRP A 114 -9.23 -16.11 7.65
C TRP A 114 -10.11 -15.21 6.77
N ASP A 115 -11.42 -15.23 6.97
CA ASP A 115 -12.36 -14.44 6.17
C ASP A 115 -12.10 -12.94 6.30
N ARG A 116 -11.82 -12.46 7.52
CA ARG A 116 -11.46 -11.07 7.78
C ARG A 116 -10.15 -10.68 7.08
N MET A 117 -9.14 -11.56 7.11
CA MET A 117 -7.87 -11.34 6.41
C MET A 117 -8.08 -11.19 4.91
N MET A 118 -8.87 -12.07 4.29
CA MET A 118 -9.21 -12.00 2.86
C MET A 118 -10.06 -10.77 2.55
N ALA A 119 -11.02 -10.43 3.40
CA ALA A 119 -11.88 -9.26 3.22
C ALA A 119 -11.08 -7.96 3.17
N VAL A 120 -10.11 -7.78 4.07
CA VAL A 120 -9.31 -6.55 4.12
C VAL A 120 -8.19 -6.58 3.07
N ASN A 121 -7.33 -7.62 3.10
CA ASN A 121 -6.08 -7.60 2.36
C ASN A 121 -6.24 -7.87 0.85
N LEU A 122 -7.30 -8.55 0.44
CA LEU A 122 -7.52 -8.92 -0.96
C LEU A 122 -8.81 -8.33 -1.54
N LYS A 123 -9.96 -8.55 -0.90
CA LYS A 123 -11.23 -8.00 -1.39
C LYS A 123 -11.26 -6.46 -1.27
N GLY A 124 -10.65 -5.89 -0.22
CA GLY A 124 -10.53 -4.45 -0.05
C GLY A 124 -9.74 -3.79 -1.18
N LEU A 125 -8.62 -4.41 -1.59
CA LEU A 125 -7.86 -3.97 -2.75
C LEU A 125 -8.72 -3.98 -4.03
N PHE A 126 -9.51 -5.03 -4.26
CA PHE A 126 -10.45 -5.10 -5.38
C PHE A 126 -11.47 -3.95 -5.33
N PHE A 127 -12.07 -3.66 -4.18
CA PHE A 127 -13.03 -2.56 -4.03
C PHE A 127 -12.39 -1.19 -4.30
N CYS A 128 -11.18 -0.94 -3.78
CA CYS A 128 -10.47 0.30 -4.04
C CYS A 128 -10.17 0.49 -5.54
N CYS A 129 -9.66 -0.54 -6.22
CA CYS A 129 -9.45 -0.49 -7.67
C CYS A 129 -10.75 -0.23 -8.42
N ARG A 130 -11.83 -0.98 -8.09
CA ARG A 130 -13.15 -0.82 -8.71
C ARG A 130 -13.70 0.59 -8.56
N ALA A 131 -13.44 1.26 -7.43
CA ALA A 131 -13.91 2.61 -7.16
C ALA A 131 -13.19 3.68 -8.00
N VAL A 132 -11.88 3.53 -8.26
CA VAL A 132 -11.08 4.54 -8.98
C VAL A 132 -11.03 4.32 -10.49
N LEU A 133 -11.14 3.08 -10.96
CA LEU A 133 -10.99 2.72 -12.37
C LEU A 133 -11.92 3.48 -13.33
N PRO A 134 -13.21 3.74 -13.03
CA PRO A 134 -14.06 4.52 -13.93
C PRO A 134 -13.49 5.91 -14.24
N THR A 135 -12.83 6.52 -13.26
CA THR A 135 -12.19 7.83 -13.43
C THR A 135 -10.88 7.71 -14.21
N MET A 136 -10.00 6.78 -13.84
CA MET A 136 -8.73 6.56 -14.55
C MET A 136 -8.95 6.18 -16.03
N ARG A 137 -9.99 5.38 -16.33
CA ARG A 137 -10.39 5.05 -17.71
C ARG A 137 -10.82 6.27 -18.51
N ARG A 138 -11.65 7.17 -17.92
CA ARG A 138 -12.01 8.44 -18.58
C ARG A 138 -10.80 9.35 -18.81
N GLN A 139 -9.84 9.34 -17.89
CA GLN A 139 -8.60 10.09 -17.98
C GLN A 139 -7.62 9.48 -19.00
N LYS A 140 -7.80 8.21 -19.37
CA LYS A 140 -6.82 7.43 -20.16
C LYS A 140 -5.43 7.45 -19.54
N SER A 141 -5.39 7.46 -18.22
CA SER A 141 -4.16 7.53 -17.42
C SER A 141 -4.43 7.11 -15.99
N GLY A 142 -3.50 6.38 -15.38
CA GLY A 142 -3.56 6.00 -13.97
C GLY A 142 -2.40 5.12 -13.55
N LYS A 143 -2.04 5.18 -12.26
CA LYS A 143 -1.03 4.31 -11.65
C LYS A 143 -1.65 3.63 -10.43
N ILE A 144 -1.66 2.31 -10.41
CA ILE A 144 -2.13 1.50 -9.28
C ILE A 144 -0.94 0.72 -8.74
N ILE A 145 -0.59 0.94 -7.47
CA ILE A 145 0.49 0.23 -6.79
C ILE A 145 -0.10 -0.57 -5.63
N ASN A 146 0.04 -1.89 -5.71
CA ASN A 146 -0.48 -2.83 -4.73
C ASN A 146 0.63 -3.29 -3.79
N ILE A 147 0.37 -3.31 -2.47
CA ILE A 147 1.39 -3.75 -1.51
C ILE A 147 1.16 -5.23 -1.18
N SER A 148 2.03 -6.07 -1.75
CA SER A 148 2.16 -7.50 -1.45
C SER A 148 3.07 -7.71 -0.22
N SER A 149 3.90 -8.73 -0.22
CA SER A 149 4.87 -9.01 0.86
C SER A 149 5.97 -9.94 0.36
N GLY A 150 7.20 -9.74 0.81
CA GLY A 150 8.31 -10.68 0.60
C GLY A 150 8.06 -12.07 1.18
N THR A 151 7.12 -12.20 2.15
CA THR A 151 6.73 -13.51 2.68
C THR A 151 6.08 -14.44 1.63
N VAL A 152 5.59 -13.89 0.52
CA VAL A 152 5.06 -14.68 -0.60
C VAL A 152 6.19 -15.42 -1.31
N LEU A 153 7.39 -14.85 -1.35
CA LEU A 153 8.54 -15.40 -2.07
C LEU A 153 9.21 -16.54 -1.30
N ASN A 154 9.22 -16.45 0.05
CA ASN A 154 9.96 -17.37 0.91
C ASN A 154 9.05 -18.33 1.69
N GLY A 155 7.72 -18.08 1.69
CA GLY A 155 6.82 -18.65 2.67
C GLY A 155 7.05 -18.04 4.08
N SER A 156 6.12 -18.24 4.97
CA SER A 156 6.26 -17.84 6.38
C SER A 156 5.33 -18.66 7.24
N ALA A 157 5.87 -19.64 7.95
CA ALA A 157 5.10 -20.47 8.87
C ALA A 157 4.33 -19.59 9.88
N GLY A 158 3.17 -20.09 10.33
CA GLY A 158 2.30 -19.40 11.28
C GLY A 158 1.57 -18.17 10.74
N ARG A 159 1.49 -17.97 9.43
CA ARG A 159 0.79 -16.82 8.80
C ARG A 159 0.15 -17.19 7.47
N ILE A 160 -0.40 -18.39 7.36
CA ILE A 160 -0.91 -18.93 6.09
C ILE A 160 -1.97 -18.01 5.46
N HIS A 161 -2.93 -17.51 6.23
CA HIS A 161 -3.99 -16.60 5.79
C HIS A 161 -3.42 -15.28 5.24
N TYR A 162 -2.42 -14.70 5.95
CA TYR A 162 -1.74 -13.48 5.51
C TYR A 162 -0.95 -13.71 4.21
N VAL A 163 -0.11 -14.76 4.17
CA VAL A 163 0.70 -15.07 2.98
C VAL A 163 -0.19 -15.36 1.78
N THR A 164 -1.27 -16.12 1.96
CA THR A 164 -2.26 -16.39 0.90
C THR A 164 -2.90 -15.10 0.39
N SER A 165 -3.33 -14.20 1.30
CA SER A 165 -3.90 -12.91 0.89
C SER A 165 -2.91 -12.08 0.07
N LYS A 166 -1.63 -12.04 0.46
CA LYS A 166 -0.58 -11.28 -0.23
C LYS A 166 -0.11 -11.95 -1.53
N ALA A 167 -0.20 -13.27 -1.65
CA ALA A 167 -0.02 -13.99 -2.92
C ALA A 167 -1.15 -13.65 -3.91
N GLY A 168 -2.39 -13.59 -3.43
CA GLY A 168 -3.54 -13.15 -4.23
C GLY A 168 -3.36 -11.75 -4.82
N VAL A 169 -2.69 -10.82 -4.12
CA VAL A 169 -2.36 -9.49 -4.62
C VAL A 169 -1.50 -9.55 -5.88
N ILE A 170 -0.56 -10.49 -5.97
CA ILE A 170 0.30 -10.65 -7.16
C ILE A 170 -0.52 -11.11 -8.37
N GLY A 171 -1.36 -12.14 -8.18
CA GLY A 171 -2.27 -12.63 -9.23
C GLY A 171 -3.22 -11.54 -9.71
N PHE A 172 -3.84 -10.81 -8.77
CA PHE A 172 -4.71 -9.68 -9.05
C PHE A 172 -3.98 -8.58 -9.86
N THR A 173 -2.76 -8.22 -9.46
CA THR A 173 -1.94 -7.20 -10.15
C THR A 173 -1.71 -7.55 -11.61
N ARG A 174 -1.32 -8.79 -11.88
CA ARG A 174 -1.05 -9.29 -13.24
C ARG A 174 -2.30 -9.28 -14.13
N THR A 175 -3.43 -9.73 -13.57
CA THR A 175 -4.70 -9.80 -14.31
C THR A 175 -5.23 -8.41 -14.59
N LEU A 176 -5.28 -7.54 -13.58
CA LEU A 176 -5.78 -6.18 -13.76
C LEU A 176 -4.90 -5.38 -14.74
N ALA A 177 -3.58 -5.56 -14.74
CA ALA A 177 -2.69 -4.91 -15.69
C ALA A 177 -3.06 -5.23 -17.16
N ARG A 178 -3.49 -6.46 -17.45
CA ARG A 178 -3.96 -6.86 -18.78
C ARG A 178 -5.32 -6.23 -19.13
N GLU A 179 -6.22 -6.12 -18.15
CA GLU A 179 -7.58 -5.59 -18.35
C GLU A 179 -7.62 -4.09 -18.61
N VAL A 180 -6.60 -3.34 -18.14
CA VAL A 180 -6.61 -1.87 -18.18
C VAL A 180 -5.48 -1.27 -19.03
N GLY A 181 -4.69 -2.10 -19.70
CA GLY A 181 -3.58 -1.65 -20.55
C GLY A 181 -4.00 -0.72 -21.68
N ASP A 182 -5.11 -1.01 -22.35
CA ASP A 182 -5.69 -0.19 -23.43
C ASP A 182 -6.19 1.19 -22.93
N ASP A 183 -6.33 1.34 -21.61
CA ASP A 183 -6.68 2.60 -20.97
C ASP A 183 -5.45 3.40 -20.50
N ASN A 184 -4.24 2.93 -20.82
CA ASN A 184 -2.97 3.53 -20.40
C ASN A 184 -2.86 3.63 -18.86
N ILE A 185 -3.32 2.57 -18.16
CA ILE A 185 -3.24 2.44 -16.71
C ILE A 185 -2.20 1.39 -16.36
N ASN A 186 -1.19 1.77 -15.58
CA ASN A 186 -0.19 0.83 -15.08
C ASN A 186 -0.63 0.24 -13.74
N VAL A 187 -0.44 -1.06 -13.57
CA VAL A 187 -0.74 -1.77 -12.32
C VAL A 187 0.48 -2.59 -11.92
N ASN A 188 1.13 -2.24 -10.81
CA ASN A 188 2.30 -2.95 -10.31
C ASN A 188 2.16 -3.27 -8.83
N ALA A 189 3.00 -4.16 -8.32
CA ALA A 189 3.07 -4.49 -6.91
C ALA A 189 4.46 -4.23 -6.32
N ILE A 190 4.50 -3.91 -5.04
CA ILE A 190 5.72 -3.92 -4.22
C ILE A 190 5.60 -5.07 -3.23
N ALA A 191 6.67 -5.83 -3.04
CA ALA A 191 6.79 -6.88 -2.03
C ALA A 191 7.82 -6.44 -0.97
N PRO A 192 7.38 -5.74 0.11
CA PRO A 192 8.27 -5.31 1.19
C PRO A 192 8.84 -6.50 1.96
N GLY A 193 10.09 -6.36 2.39
CA GLY A 193 10.71 -7.25 3.38
C GLY A 193 10.17 -6.99 4.80
N SER A 194 10.84 -7.59 5.79
CA SER A 194 10.52 -7.36 7.22
C SER A 194 10.84 -5.92 7.62
N THR A 195 9.87 -5.04 7.56
CA THR A 195 10.00 -3.60 7.83
C THR A 195 9.59 -3.29 9.27
N LEU A 196 10.38 -2.49 9.99
CA LEU A 196 10.00 -1.91 11.29
C LEU A 196 9.03 -0.76 11.01
N SER A 197 7.75 -1.07 10.98
CA SER A 197 6.67 -0.15 10.55
C SER A 197 5.76 0.31 11.68
N GLU A 198 5.98 -0.19 12.87
CA GLU A 198 5.27 0.20 14.09
C GLU A 198 5.69 1.61 14.51
N ASP A 199 4.72 2.52 14.80
CA ASP A 199 5.02 3.90 15.18
C ASP A 199 5.75 3.99 16.53
N ASN A 200 5.42 3.09 17.47
CA ASN A 200 6.07 2.97 18.76
C ASN A 200 6.42 1.49 19.01
N PRO A 201 7.47 0.95 18.39
CA PRO A 201 7.80 -0.46 18.50
C PRO A 201 8.27 -0.82 19.92
N SER A 202 7.76 -1.92 20.48
CA SER A 202 8.30 -2.49 21.71
C SER A 202 9.71 -3.06 21.49
N GLU A 203 10.47 -3.25 22.58
CA GLU A 203 11.79 -3.89 22.50
C GLU A 203 11.74 -5.28 21.85
N GLU A 204 10.67 -6.04 22.13
CA GLU A 204 10.44 -7.35 21.52
C GLU A 204 10.28 -7.26 20.00
N VAL A 205 9.50 -6.29 19.49
CA VAL A 205 9.35 -6.03 18.07
C VAL A 205 10.67 -5.63 17.44
N ILE A 206 11.45 -4.75 18.07
CA ILE A 206 12.77 -4.34 17.60
C ILE A 206 13.70 -5.56 17.49
N LYS A 207 13.75 -6.39 18.53
CA LYS A 207 14.54 -7.63 18.57
C LYS A 207 14.11 -8.61 17.48
N MET A 208 12.80 -8.81 17.31
CA MET A 208 12.24 -9.69 16.27
C MET A 208 12.61 -9.20 14.86
N ARG A 209 12.55 -7.89 14.60
CA ARG A 209 12.94 -7.31 13.30
C ARG A 209 14.46 -7.39 13.10
N GLY A 210 15.24 -7.18 14.17
CA GLY A 210 16.70 -7.32 14.16
C GLY A 210 17.16 -8.74 13.83
N ALA A 211 16.49 -9.77 14.35
CA ALA A 211 16.80 -11.17 14.07
C ALA A 211 16.68 -11.53 12.57
N ARG A 212 15.89 -10.78 11.79
CA ARG A 212 15.76 -10.98 10.34
C ARG A 212 16.86 -10.33 9.50
N VAL A 213 17.76 -9.58 10.13
CA VAL A 213 18.85 -8.88 9.41
C VAL A 213 19.86 -9.88 8.84
N GLY A 214 20.07 -11.02 9.52
CA GLY A 214 20.96 -12.08 9.06
C GLY A 214 20.59 -12.65 7.70
N ASP A 215 19.31 -12.70 7.38
CA ASP A 215 18.76 -13.28 6.14
C ASP A 215 18.91 -12.36 4.92
N ARG A 216 19.43 -11.14 5.08
CA ARG A 216 19.51 -10.11 4.02
C ARG A 216 20.94 -9.93 3.52
N CYS A 217 21.06 -9.48 2.27
CA CYS A 217 22.33 -8.96 1.76
C CYS A 217 22.69 -7.63 2.42
N LEU A 218 21.71 -6.70 2.55
CA LEU A 218 21.92 -5.43 3.24
C LEU A 218 21.70 -5.60 4.75
N LYS A 219 22.77 -5.60 5.54
CA LYS A 219 22.79 -5.95 6.96
C LYS A 219 22.28 -4.83 7.88
N ARG A 220 21.05 -4.39 7.67
CA ARG A 220 20.35 -3.43 8.52
C ARG A 220 18.84 -3.69 8.58
N VAL A 221 18.17 -3.14 9.59
CA VAL A 221 16.72 -3.15 9.68
C VAL A 221 16.14 -2.28 8.58
N GLN A 222 15.12 -2.78 7.89
CA GLN A 222 14.35 -2.03 6.90
C GLN A 222 13.37 -1.10 7.60
N LEU A 223 13.34 0.15 7.18
CA LEU A 223 12.43 1.19 7.67
C LEU A 223 11.42 1.57 6.57
N PRO A 224 10.27 2.17 6.92
CA PRO A 224 9.27 2.61 5.94
C PRO A 224 9.85 3.50 4.84
N LYS A 225 10.82 4.38 5.15
CA LYS A 225 11.49 5.26 4.19
C LYS A 225 12.21 4.49 3.06
N ASP A 226 12.64 3.25 3.31
CA ASP A 226 13.34 2.43 2.30
C ASP A 226 12.41 2.00 1.16
N LEU A 227 11.10 2.09 1.35
CA LEU A 227 10.07 1.74 0.37
C LEU A 227 9.61 2.96 -0.46
N VAL A 228 9.84 4.18 0.04
CA VAL A 228 9.33 5.41 -0.56
C VAL A 228 9.87 5.61 -1.98
N GLY A 229 11.16 5.43 -2.19
CA GLY A 229 11.75 5.60 -3.52
C GLY A 229 11.12 4.71 -4.58
N THR A 230 10.83 3.45 -4.24
CA THR A 230 10.21 2.50 -5.18
C THR A 230 8.76 2.85 -5.47
N VAL A 231 7.95 3.26 -4.47
CA VAL A 231 6.56 3.65 -4.72
C VAL A 231 6.48 4.91 -5.58
N LEU A 232 7.33 5.91 -5.34
CA LEU A 232 7.39 7.13 -6.15
C LEU A 232 7.84 6.83 -7.58
N PHE A 233 8.83 5.96 -7.78
CA PHE A 233 9.25 5.49 -9.10
C PHE A 233 8.09 4.83 -9.86
N LEU A 234 7.40 3.86 -9.25
CA LEU A 234 6.26 3.17 -9.87
C LEU A 234 5.07 4.08 -10.14
N ALA A 235 4.94 5.18 -9.40
CA ALA A 235 3.89 6.18 -9.58
C ALA A 235 4.24 7.27 -10.61
N SER A 236 5.50 7.36 -11.03
CA SER A 236 6.02 8.41 -11.92
C SER A 236 6.03 7.98 -13.39
N PRO A 237 6.25 8.92 -14.33
CA PRO A 237 6.46 8.60 -15.75
C PRO A 237 7.66 7.70 -16.04
N LEU A 238 8.64 7.63 -15.12
CA LEU A 238 9.82 6.77 -15.27
C LEU A 238 9.48 5.27 -15.35
N SER A 239 8.27 4.89 -14.94
CA SER A 239 7.76 3.52 -15.00
C SER A 239 6.63 3.32 -16.02
N ASP A 240 6.44 4.21 -17.00
CA ASP A 240 5.30 4.15 -17.92
C ASP A 240 5.24 2.86 -18.75
N PHE A 241 6.38 2.22 -18.99
CA PHE A 241 6.42 0.94 -19.69
C PHE A 241 6.49 -0.29 -18.75
N MET A 242 6.27 -0.09 -17.45
CA MET A 242 6.20 -1.16 -16.46
C MET A 242 4.75 -1.39 -16.02
N THR A 243 4.21 -2.58 -16.26
CA THR A 243 2.91 -3.00 -15.76
C THR A 243 2.89 -4.51 -15.49
N GLY A 244 2.06 -4.97 -14.55
CA GLY A 244 1.95 -6.36 -14.12
C GLY A 244 3.13 -6.89 -13.32
N GLN A 245 4.08 -6.04 -12.93
CA GLN A 245 5.32 -6.45 -12.26
C GLN A 245 5.18 -6.45 -10.73
N THR A 246 5.98 -7.28 -10.08
CA THR A 246 6.17 -7.26 -8.63
C THR A 246 7.63 -6.94 -8.32
N VAL A 247 7.87 -5.86 -7.60
CA VAL A 247 9.21 -5.41 -7.22
C VAL A 247 9.46 -5.77 -5.77
N ALA A 248 10.42 -6.65 -5.50
CA ALA A 248 10.88 -6.95 -4.15
C ALA A 248 11.74 -5.79 -3.61
N VAL A 249 11.37 -5.28 -2.43
CA VAL A 249 12.15 -4.29 -1.69
C VAL A 249 12.39 -4.84 -0.30
N ASP A 250 13.41 -5.67 -0.15
CA ASP A 250 13.61 -6.51 1.04
C ASP A 250 15.07 -6.61 1.50
N GLY A 251 15.95 -5.81 0.87
CA GLY A 251 17.37 -5.81 1.17
C GLY A 251 18.11 -7.06 0.69
N GLY A 252 17.57 -7.77 -0.31
CA GLY A 252 18.15 -9.01 -0.83
C GLY A 252 17.88 -10.20 0.09
N THR A 253 16.67 -10.31 0.62
CA THR A 253 16.20 -11.50 1.35
C THR A 253 15.73 -12.58 0.38
N ALA A 254 15.13 -12.20 -0.75
CA ALA A 254 14.68 -13.08 -1.81
C ALA A 254 15.07 -12.53 -3.19
N PHE A 255 15.23 -13.45 -4.15
CA PHE A 255 15.47 -13.14 -5.55
C PHE A 255 14.34 -13.72 -6.38
N LEU A 256 13.86 -12.98 -7.41
CA LEU A 256 12.80 -13.37 -8.35
C LEU A 256 13.40 -13.94 -9.63
#